data_414c9f1ec0cc0c734e31eb7eae6b53d7
#
_entry.id   414c9f1ec0cc0c734e31eb7eae6b53d7
#
_cell.length_a   1.000
_cell.length_b   1.000
_cell.length_c   1.000
_cell.angle_alpha   90.00
_cell.angle_beta   90.00
_cell.angle_gamma   90.00
#
_symmetry.space_group_name_H-M   'P 1'
#
loop_
_entity.id
_entity.type
_entity.pdbx_description
1 polymer ?
#
loop_
_entity_poly.entity_id
_entity_poly.type
_entity_poly.pdbx_seq_one_letter_code
_entity_poly.pdbx_strand_id
1 'polypeptide(L)'
;QNLNNGPHWLGLLVDSVDTVLALEPDHAALKKLGTKVGVAARRQAPAGSLIRRANREARAFAPSTHIANDPTDLEVRAFAAPVGIAEDPVTGSLNASLAQWLMADGHMPAAYSARQGTVLGRSGQVFLSQDTHGQVWVGGDVVGCIQGTVNL
;
A
#
# COMPACT_ATOMS: atom_id res chain seq x y z
N GLN A 1 -6.95 -3.79 -13.79
CA GLN A 1 -6.79 -2.38 -14.20
C GLN A 1 -5.33 -2.08 -14.54
N ASN A 2 -5.09 -1.45 -15.70
CA ASN A 2 -3.78 -0.89 -16.00
C ASN A 2 -3.62 0.44 -15.25
N LEU A 3 -2.52 0.56 -14.52
CA LEU A 3 -2.20 1.71 -13.69
C LEU A 3 -0.93 2.39 -14.19
N ASN A 4 -0.90 3.72 -14.18
CA ASN A 4 0.26 4.50 -14.58
C ASN A 4 0.41 5.75 -13.70
N ASN A 5 1.47 5.76 -12.92
CA ASN A 5 1.90 6.93 -12.16
C ASN A 5 3.42 7.08 -12.31
N GLY A 6 3.87 7.25 -13.57
CA GLY A 6 5.26 7.11 -13.99
C GLY A 6 5.59 5.64 -14.28
N PRO A 7 5.84 4.77 -13.32
CA PRO A 7 5.95 3.33 -13.54
C PRO A 7 4.59 2.70 -13.87
N HIS A 8 4.56 1.81 -14.87
CA HIS A 8 3.37 1.02 -15.21
C HIS A 8 3.20 -0.17 -14.27
N TRP A 9 1.96 -0.43 -13.86
CA TRP A 9 1.54 -1.56 -13.05
C TRP A 9 0.24 -2.17 -13.57
N LEU A 10 0.09 -3.49 -13.49
CA LEU A 10 -1.20 -4.15 -13.56
C LEU A 10 -1.73 -4.29 -12.12
N GLY A 11 -2.78 -3.56 -11.78
CA GLY A 11 -3.44 -3.62 -10.48
C GLY A 11 -4.57 -4.64 -10.48
N LEU A 12 -4.60 -5.50 -9.48
CA LEU A 12 -5.63 -6.48 -9.22
C LEU A 12 -6.22 -6.24 -7.83
N LEU A 13 -7.54 -6.12 -7.74
CA LEU A 13 -8.29 -6.10 -6.48
C LEU A 13 -8.97 -7.47 -6.34
N VAL A 14 -8.62 -8.19 -5.27
CA VAL A 14 -9.17 -9.52 -4.98
C VAL A 14 -10.05 -9.50 -3.73
N ASP A 15 -10.78 -10.58 -3.51
CA ASP A 15 -11.89 -10.62 -2.55
C ASP A 15 -11.43 -10.61 -1.08
N SER A 16 -10.26 -11.19 -0.78
CA SER A 16 -9.83 -11.35 0.60
C SER A 16 -8.33 -11.14 0.80
N VAL A 17 -7.97 -10.72 2.00
CA VAL A 17 -6.58 -10.61 2.46
C VAL A 17 -5.89 -11.98 2.44
N ASP A 18 -6.60 -13.03 2.84
CA ASP A 18 -6.05 -14.39 2.85
C ASP A 18 -5.65 -14.82 1.44
N THR A 19 -6.45 -14.46 0.42
CA THR A 19 -6.10 -14.69 -0.98
C THR A 19 -4.79 -13.97 -1.35
N VAL A 20 -4.63 -12.69 -0.98
CA VAL A 20 -3.39 -11.92 -1.25
C VAL A 20 -2.20 -12.59 -0.58
N LEU A 21 -2.33 -12.95 0.69
CA LEU A 21 -1.22 -13.52 1.48
C LEU A 21 -0.83 -14.94 1.02
N ALA A 22 -1.79 -15.72 0.52
CA ALA A 22 -1.57 -17.09 0.05
C ALA A 22 -1.03 -17.18 -1.39
N LEU A 23 -0.91 -16.06 -2.12
CA LEU A 23 -0.39 -16.08 -3.49
C LEU A 23 1.04 -16.59 -3.55
N GLU A 24 1.29 -17.56 -4.43
CA GLU A 24 2.61 -18.06 -4.81
C GLU A 24 2.85 -17.73 -6.30
N PRO A 25 3.40 -16.54 -6.61
CA PRO A 25 3.53 -16.12 -8.00
C PRO A 25 4.64 -16.87 -8.75
N ASP A 26 4.35 -17.27 -9.98
CA ASP A 26 5.39 -17.71 -10.92
C ASP A 26 6.16 -16.47 -11.45
N HIS A 27 7.27 -16.16 -10.79
CA HIS A 27 8.11 -15.01 -11.14
C HIS A 27 8.73 -15.14 -12.55
N ALA A 28 8.95 -16.37 -13.06
CA ALA A 28 9.44 -16.57 -14.41
C ALA A 28 8.38 -16.23 -15.45
N ALA A 29 7.14 -16.63 -15.22
CA ALA A 29 6.00 -16.24 -16.05
C ALA A 29 5.74 -14.74 -15.98
N LEU A 30 5.77 -14.12 -14.79
CA LEU A 30 5.62 -12.66 -14.61
C LEU A 30 6.72 -11.89 -15.35
N LYS A 31 7.97 -12.38 -15.32
CA LYS A 31 9.07 -11.78 -16.08
C LYS A 31 8.83 -11.83 -17.59
N LYS A 32 8.32 -12.95 -18.11
CA LYS A 32 7.95 -13.07 -19.53
C LYS A 32 6.78 -12.19 -19.92
N LEU A 33 5.83 -11.99 -19.01
CA LEU A 33 4.70 -11.07 -19.20
C LEU A 33 5.16 -9.62 -19.40
N GLY A 34 6.32 -9.24 -18.86
CA GLY A 34 6.91 -7.91 -19.04
C GLY A 34 6.21 -6.80 -18.27
N THR A 35 5.25 -7.13 -17.39
CA THR A 35 4.45 -6.17 -16.64
C THR A 35 4.60 -6.41 -15.15
N LYS A 36 4.82 -5.34 -14.39
CA LYS A 36 4.77 -5.41 -12.92
C LYS A 36 3.32 -5.57 -12.47
N VAL A 37 3.10 -6.39 -11.44
CA VAL A 37 1.76 -6.71 -10.94
C VAL A 37 1.64 -6.33 -9.48
N GLY A 38 0.63 -5.52 -9.16
CA GLY A 38 0.20 -5.22 -7.80
C GLY A 38 -1.11 -5.93 -7.48
N VAL A 39 -1.16 -6.64 -6.36
CA VAL A 39 -2.37 -7.30 -5.90
C VAL A 39 -2.77 -6.71 -4.56
N ALA A 40 -4.06 -6.38 -4.43
CA ALA A 40 -4.60 -5.76 -3.23
C ALA A 40 -5.91 -6.42 -2.80
N ALA A 41 -6.16 -6.43 -1.49
CA ALA A 41 -7.46 -6.77 -0.93
C ALA A 41 -7.83 -5.82 0.21
N ARG A 42 -9.12 -5.52 0.32
CA ARG A 42 -9.65 -4.71 1.43
C ARG A 42 -9.65 -5.54 2.71
N ARG A 43 -9.15 -4.96 3.79
CA ARG A 43 -9.35 -5.53 5.11
C ARG A 43 -10.77 -5.20 5.57
N GLN A 44 -11.56 -6.22 5.83
CA GLN A 44 -12.87 -6.04 6.41
C GLN A 44 -12.72 -5.55 7.85
N ALA A 45 -13.41 -4.46 8.18
CA ALA A 45 -13.51 -4.05 9.58
C ALA A 45 -14.22 -5.16 10.37
N PRO A 46 -13.72 -5.53 11.57
CA PRO A 46 -14.49 -6.42 12.44
C PRO A 46 -15.89 -5.82 12.64
N ALA A 47 -16.91 -6.65 12.46
CA ALA A 47 -18.29 -6.26 12.65
C ALA A 47 -18.45 -5.67 14.07
N GLY A 48 -18.82 -4.39 14.18
CA GLY A 48 -19.06 -3.71 15.46
C GLY A 48 -18.23 -2.47 15.76
N SER A 49 -17.27 -2.08 14.93
CA SER A 49 -16.41 -0.92 15.22
C SER A 49 -16.99 0.42 14.71
N LEU A 50 -17.96 0.97 15.42
CA LEU A 50 -18.40 2.39 15.27
C LEU A 50 -17.38 3.40 15.79
N ILE A 51 -16.33 2.95 16.49
CA ILE A 51 -15.34 3.78 17.20
C ILE A 51 -14.17 4.22 16.27
N ARG A 52 -14.11 3.75 15.03
CA ARG A 52 -12.95 3.95 14.14
C ARG A 52 -12.72 5.41 13.67
N ARG A 53 -13.75 6.25 13.62
CA ARG A 53 -13.60 7.64 13.12
C ARG A 53 -12.88 8.56 14.11
N ALA A 54 -13.16 8.42 15.41
CA ALA A 54 -12.55 9.26 16.45
C ALA A 54 -11.05 8.96 16.68
N ASN A 55 -10.58 7.75 16.38
CA ASN A 55 -9.20 7.34 16.62
C ASN A 55 -8.21 7.73 15.49
N ARG A 56 -8.66 8.12 14.30
CA ARG A 56 -7.78 8.50 13.20
C ARG A 56 -7.06 9.84 13.45
N GLU A 57 -7.78 10.82 13.96
CA GLU A 57 -7.21 12.14 14.27
C GLU A 57 -6.30 12.10 15.51
N ALA A 58 -6.64 11.28 16.50
CA ALA A 58 -5.82 11.11 17.70
C ALA A 58 -4.48 10.39 17.43
N ARG A 59 -4.40 9.54 16.39
CA ARG A 59 -3.20 8.78 16.05
C ARG A 59 -2.16 9.57 15.26
N ALA A 60 -2.53 10.63 14.57
CA ALA A 60 -1.59 11.52 13.89
C ALA A 60 -0.59 12.19 14.85
N PHE A 61 -0.84 12.16 16.16
CA PHE A 61 -0.03 12.79 17.19
C PHE A 61 0.45 11.82 18.30
N ALA A 62 0.21 10.53 18.16
CA ALA A 62 0.65 9.55 19.17
C ALA A 62 2.02 8.96 18.81
N PRO A 63 2.96 8.83 19.77
CA PRO A 63 4.22 8.11 19.53
C PRO A 63 3.94 6.64 19.23
N SER A 64 4.65 6.10 18.23
CA SER A 64 4.51 4.74 17.71
C SER A 64 4.85 3.68 18.77
N THR A 65 3.84 3.13 19.43
CA THR A 65 3.99 1.92 20.24
C THR A 65 3.18 0.78 19.65
N HIS A 66 3.94 -0.19 19.10
CA HIS A 66 3.62 -1.60 18.80
C HIS A 66 2.22 -2.05 18.33
N ILE A 67 2.22 -2.43 17.17
CA ILE A 67 1.61 -3.25 16.07
C ILE A 67 0.69 -4.44 16.50
N ALA A 68 0.09 -4.51 17.63
CA ALA A 68 -0.84 -5.61 17.91
C ALA A 68 -2.29 -5.36 17.42
N ASN A 69 -2.66 -4.11 17.08
CA ASN A 69 -4.03 -3.74 16.65
C ASN A 69 -4.06 -2.55 15.68
N ASP A 70 -3.12 -2.43 14.74
CA ASP A 70 -3.20 -1.36 13.76
C ASP A 70 -4.09 -1.80 12.58
N PRO A 71 -5.30 -1.25 12.47
CA PRO A 71 -6.22 -1.63 11.41
C PRO A 71 -5.83 -0.91 10.11
N THR A 72 -4.91 -1.49 9.35
CA THR A 72 -4.73 -1.08 7.96
C THR A 72 -6.00 -1.44 7.17
N ASP A 73 -6.36 -0.60 6.22
CA ASP A 73 -7.59 -0.74 5.44
C ASP A 73 -7.40 -1.63 4.20
N LEU A 74 -6.16 -1.77 3.72
CA LEU A 74 -5.79 -2.52 2.52
C LEU A 74 -4.54 -3.37 2.78
N GLU A 75 -4.51 -4.60 2.28
CA GLU A 75 -3.30 -5.42 2.14
C GLU A 75 -2.83 -5.37 0.70
N VAL A 76 -1.51 -5.21 0.48
CA VAL A 76 -0.91 -5.06 -0.86
C VAL A 76 0.31 -5.95 -0.99
N ARG A 77 0.48 -6.56 -2.17
CA ARG A 77 1.73 -7.20 -2.60
C ARG A 77 2.15 -6.68 -3.97
N ALA A 78 3.46 -6.50 -4.17
CA ALA A 78 4.04 -5.89 -5.36
C ALA A 78 5.05 -6.84 -6.02
N PHE A 79 4.71 -7.37 -7.20
CA PHE A 79 5.58 -8.27 -7.97
C PHE A 79 6.22 -7.51 -9.13
N ALA A 80 7.53 -7.35 -9.08
CA ALA A 80 8.30 -6.58 -10.05
C ALA A 80 9.37 -7.43 -10.78
N ALA A 81 9.06 -8.69 -11.05
CA ALA A 81 9.94 -9.64 -11.74
C ALA A 81 10.53 -9.13 -13.07
N PRO A 82 9.82 -8.33 -13.89
CA PRO A 82 10.39 -7.76 -15.11
C PRO A 82 11.63 -6.89 -14.90
N VAL A 83 11.75 -6.25 -13.73
CA VAL A 83 12.90 -5.41 -13.36
C VAL A 83 13.88 -6.12 -12.40
N GLY A 84 13.74 -7.44 -12.26
CA GLY A 84 14.67 -8.26 -11.45
C GLY A 84 14.31 -8.33 -9.95
N ILE A 85 13.18 -7.79 -9.53
CA ILE A 85 12.70 -7.82 -8.15
C ILE A 85 11.52 -8.78 -8.06
N ALA A 86 11.68 -9.90 -7.35
CA ALA A 86 10.61 -10.89 -7.19
C ALA A 86 9.39 -10.26 -6.51
N GLU A 87 9.58 -9.67 -5.34
CA GLU A 87 8.56 -8.93 -4.60
C GLU A 87 9.21 -7.74 -3.88
N ASP A 88 8.58 -6.56 -3.99
CA ASP A 88 9.04 -5.33 -3.36
C ASP A 88 8.33 -5.16 -2.00
N PRO A 89 9.07 -4.96 -0.89
CA PRO A 89 8.48 -4.89 0.46
C PRO A 89 7.57 -3.68 0.69
N VAL A 90 7.86 -2.52 0.09
CA VAL A 90 7.00 -1.32 0.15
C VAL A 90 7.20 -0.49 -1.12
N THR A 91 6.12 -0.28 -1.86
CA THR A 91 6.18 0.35 -3.18
C THR A 91 5.32 1.61 -3.22
N GLY A 92 5.95 2.78 -3.13
CA GLY A 92 5.24 4.07 -3.16
C GLY A 92 4.45 4.27 -4.46
N SER A 93 5.06 4.00 -5.63
CA SER A 93 4.42 4.18 -6.94
C SER A 93 3.22 3.27 -7.16
N LEU A 94 3.28 2.01 -6.70
CA LEU A 94 2.13 1.10 -6.78
C LEU A 94 1.00 1.60 -5.89
N ASN A 95 1.30 1.92 -4.62
CA ASN A 95 0.30 2.39 -3.68
C ASN A 95 -0.36 3.70 -4.14
N ALA A 96 0.41 4.63 -4.73
CA ALA A 96 -0.15 5.84 -5.35
C ALA A 96 -1.13 5.52 -6.49
N SER A 97 -0.74 4.60 -7.38
CA SER A 97 -1.57 4.20 -8.52
C SER A 97 -2.83 3.44 -8.09
N LEU A 98 -2.69 2.54 -7.10
CA LEU A 98 -3.85 1.87 -6.49
C LEU A 98 -4.79 2.87 -5.84
N ALA A 99 -4.26 3.87 -5.12
CA ALA A 99 -5.08 4.89 -4.48
C ALA A 99 -5.87 5.72 -5.50
N GLN A 100 -5.23 6.15 -6.58
CA GLN A 100 -5.93 6.87 -7.67
C GLN A 100 -7.09 6.05 -8.22
N TRP A 101 -6.85 4.77 -8.52
CA TRP A 101 -7.87 3.88 -9.05
C TRP A 101 -8.97 3.59 -8.02
N LEU A 102 -8.60 3.10 -6.83
CA LEU A 102 -9.55 2.60 -5.84
C LEU A 102 -10.41 3.71 -5.22
N MET A 103 -9.89 4.94 -5.11
CA MET A 103 -10.66 6.11 -4.67
C MET A 103 -11.62 6.57 -5.78
N ALA A 104 -11.16 6.63 -7.04
CA ALA A 104 -11.99 7.04 -8.16
C ALA A 104 -13.19 6.11 -8.38
N ASP A 105 -12.98 4.79 -8.25
CA ASP A 105 -14.04 3.79 -8.40
C ASP A 105 -14.88 3.57 -7.11
N GLY A 106 -14.59 4.33 -6.04
CA GLY A 106 -15.33 4.24 -4.77
C GLY A 106 -15.04 2.97 -3.97
N HIS A 107 -13.99 2.23 -4.31
CA HIS A 107 -13.56 1.04 -3.56
C HIS A 107 -12.91 1.41 -2.23
N MET A 108 -12.24 2.57 -2.15
CA MET A 108 -11.60 3.07 -0.93
C MET A 108 -12.02 4.52 -0.66
N PRO A 109 -12.04 4.95 0.63
CA PRO A 109 -12.31 6.34 0.98
C PRO A 109 -11.14 7.25 0.57
N ALA A 110 -11.37 8.58 0.60
CA ALA A 110 -10.35 9.59 0.28
C ALA A 110 -9.12 9.61 1.23
N ALA A 111 -9.17 8.86 2.33
CA ALA A 111 -8.03 8.66 3.22
C ALA A 111 -8.08 7.24 3.79
N TYR A 112 -6.98 6.49 3.65
CA TYR A 112 -6.86 5.14 4.17
C TYR A 112 -5.39 4.76 4.37
N SER A 113 -5.14 3.62 5.01
CA SER A 113 -3.81 3.05 5.17
C SER A 113 -3.70 1.68 4.49
N ALA A 114 -2.54 1.43 3.88
CA ALA A 114 -2.21 0.15 3.28
C ALA A 114 -1.06 -0.51 4.03
N ARG A 115 -1.09 -1.84 4.10
CA ARG A 115 0.00 -2.68 4.57
C ARG A 115 0.63 -3.39 3.39
N GLN A 116 1.96 -3.44 3.36
CA GLN A 116 2.71 -4.16 2.33
C GLN A 116 3.93 -4.84 2.95
N GLY A 117 4.35 -5.97 2.37
CA GLY A 117 5.52 -6.72 2.79
C GLY A 117 5.27 -7.77 3.88
N THR A 118 4.01 -8.04 4.23
CA THR A 118 3.63 -9.01 5.27
C THR A 118 4.25 -10.39 5.03
N VAL A 119 4.18 -10.91 3.81
CA VAL A 119 4.75 -12.23 3.44
C VAL A 119 6.28 -12.24 3.48
N LEU A 120 6.90 -11.07 3.33
CA LEU A 120 8.35 -10.87 3.44
C LEU A 120 8.82 -10.63 4.88
N GLY A 121 7.94 -10.78 5.88
CA GLY A 121 8.23 -10.49 7.28
C GLY A 121 8.44 -9.00 7.56
N ARG A 122 7.88 -8.12 6.72
CA ARG A 122 7.93 -6.67 6.87
C ARG A 122 6.57 -6.13 7.34
N SER A 123 6.59 -5.00 8.02
CA SER A 123 5.39 -4.30 8.49
C SER A 123 5.32 -2.92 7.83
N GLY A 124 5.45 -2.90 6.50
CA GLY A 124 5.38 -1.65 5.75
C GLY A 124 3.99 -1.04 5.86
N GLN A 125 3.90 0.19 6.35
CA GLN A 125 2.67 0.96 6.44
C GLN A 125 2.77 2.17 5.52
N VAL A 126 1.73 2.35 4.71
CA VAL A 126 1.63 3.44 3.74
C VAL A 126 0.34 4.20 4.03
N PHE A 127 0.43 5.51 4.19
CA PHE A 127 -0.71 6.41 4.37
C PHE A 127 -1.06 7.04 3.03
N LEU A 128 -2.32 6.98 2.67
CA LEU A 128 -2.85 7.43 1.38
C LEU A 128 -3.98 8.42 1.63
N SER A 129 -3.91 9.57 0.99
CA SER A 129 -4.96 10.57 1.05
C SER A 129 -5.14 11.29 -0.29
N GLN A 130 -6.36 11.74 -0.55
CA GLN A 130 -6.69 12.57 -1.69
C GLN A 130 -7.16 13.92 -1.18
N ASP A 131 -6.61 15.00 -1.73
CA ASP A 131 -7.02 16.36 -1.40
C ASP A 131 -8.27 16.80 -2.19
N THR A 132 -8.72 18.01 -1.92
CA THR A 132 -9.91 18.60 -2.56
C THR A 132 -9.75 18.85 -4.06
N HIS A 133 -8.53 18.79 -4.58
CA HIS A 133 -8.22 18.93 -6.01
C HIS A 133 -8.07 17.59 -6.72
N GLY A 134 -8.26 16.48 -5.98
CA GLY A 134 -8.12 15.13 -6.52
C GLY A 134 -6.67 14.60 -6.55
N GLN A 135 -5.70 15.36 -6.02
CA GLN A 135 -4.32 14.93 -5.94
C GLN A 135 -4.17 13.86 -4.85
N VAL A 136 -3.56 12.73 -5.21
CA VAL A 136 -3.22 11.66 -4.25
C VAL A 136 -1.86 11.91 -3.63
N TRP A 137 -1.81 11.81 -2.32
CA TRP A 137 -0.62 11.91 -1.49
C TRP A 137 -0.28 10.55 -0.88
N VAL A 138 1.01 10.23 -0.87
CA VAL A 138 1.55 8.98 -0.29
C VAL A 138 2.52 9.35 0.81
N GLY A 139 2.32 8.81 1.99
CA GLY A 139 3.15 9.04 3.17
C GLY A 139 3.59 7.74 3.85
N GLY A 140 4.62 7.84 4.66
CA GLY A 140 5.12 6.76 5.51
C GLY A 140 5.96 7.33 6.65
N ASP A 141 6.26 6.51 7.65
CA ASP A 141 7.11 6.88 8.75
C ASP A 141 8.56 7.06 8.29
N VAL A 142 9.25 8.06 8.82
CA VAL A 142 10.62 8.40 8.46
C VAL A 142 11.50 8.48 9.71
N VAL A 143 12.67 7.88 9.63
CA VAL A 143 13.71 7.99 10.66
C VAL A 143 14.90 8.76 10.10
N GLY A 144 15.25 9.89 10.72
CA GLY A 144 16.43 10.67 10.36
C GLY A 144 17.71 9.97 10.85
N CYS A 145 18.47 9.36 9.94
CA CYS A 145 19.70 8.63 10.27
C CYS A 145 20.97 9.49 10.10
N ILE A 146 20.97 10.40 9.12
CA ILE A 146 22.14 11.24 8.79
C ILE A 146 21.63 12.65 8.47
N GLN A 147 22.29 13.66 9.05
CA GLN A 147 22.08 15.07 8.74
C GLN A 147 23.42 15.71 8.37
N GLY A 148 23.46 16.45 7.27
CA GLY A 148 24.68 17.10 6.80
C GLY A 148 24.42 18.13 5.72
N THR A 149 25.48 18.82 5.28
CA THR A 149 25.46 19.79 4.19
C THR A 149 26.39 19.33 3.06
N VAL A 150 25.98 19.59 1.82
CA VAL A 150 26.80 19.36 0.62
C VAL A 150 27.03 20.71 -0.06
N ASN A 151 28.32 21.02 -0.35
CA ASN A 151 28.67 22.13 -1.22
C ASN A 151 28.91 21.56 -2.63
N LEU A 152 28.10 21.98 -3.60
CA LEU A 152 28.19 21.60 -5.01
C LEU A 152 28.87 22.70 -5.81
#